data_849899dc3be8124cb25214b5bb8a3db6
#
_entry.id   849899dc3be8124cb25214b5bb8a3db6
#
_cell.length_a   1.000
_cell.length_b   1.000
_cell.length_c   1.000
_cell.angle_alpha   90.00
_cell.angle_beta   90.00
_cell.angle_gamma   90.00
#
_symmetry.space_group_name_H-M   'P 1'
#
loop_
_entity.id
_entity.type
_entity.pdbx_description
1 polymer ?
#
loop_
_entity_poly.entity_id
_entity_poly.type
_entity_poly.pdbx_seq_one_letter_code
_entity_poly.pdbx_strand_id
1 'polypeptide(L)' 'MSTVQYRVVVRKGEERVEGPDDADVVITVPLSVASADGFDPDVAYMRGTLKAAGHTGALFDVLKSGKAAKALIHLASRP' A
#
# COMPACT_ATOMS: atom_id res chain seq x y z
N MET A 1 -9.79 -12.53 -10.87
CA MET A 1 -9.54 -11.17 -10.39
C MET A 1 -8.37 -11.20 -9.42
N SER A 2 -7.49 -10.22 -9.54
CA SER A 2 -6.34 -10.12 -8.64
C SER A 2 -6.78 -9.55 -7.31
N THR A 3 -6.27 -10.11 -6.22
CA THR A 3 -6.52 -9.61 -4.87
C THR A 3 -5.31 -8.82 -4.41
N VAL A 4 -5.55 -7.81 -3.57
CA VAL A 4 -4.49 -6.93 -3.08
C VAL A 4 -4.61 -6.82 -1.57
N GLN A 5 -3.47 -6.97 -0.89
CA GLN A 5 -3.37 -6.69 0.53
C GLN A 5 -2.58 -5.40 0.72
N TYR A 6 -3.10 -4.50 1.54
CA TYR A 6 -2.44 -3.23 1.87
C TYR A 6 -1.93 -3.31 3.30
N ARG A 7 -0.67 -2.92 3.50
CA ARG A 7 -0.03 -2.89 4.82
C ARG A 7 0.58 -1.53 5.08
N VAL A 8 0.25 -0.95 6.23
CA VAL A 8 0.87 0.28 6.69
C VAL A 8 1.63 -0.04 7.96
N VAL A 9 2.95 0.13 7.94
CA VAL A 9 3.81 -0.14 9.07
C VAL A 9 3.81 1.08 9.99
N VAL A 10 3.22 0.95 11.17
CA VAL A 10 3.16 2.03 12.15
C VAL A 10 4.49 2.14 12.87
N ARG A 11 5.02 1.01 13.32
CA ARG A 11 6.32 0.89 13.95
C ARG A 11 6.76 -0.57 13.89
N LYS A 12 7.97 -0.84 14.31
CA LYS A 12 8.46 -2.21 14.35
C LYS A 12 7.53 -3.10 15.17
N GLY A 13 7.03 -4.15 14.54
CA GLY A 13 6.10 -5.08 15.17
C GLY A 13 4.64 -4.66 15.16
N GLU A 14 4.31 -3.49 14.61
CA GLU A 14 2.92 -3.03 14.51
C GLU A 14 2.61 -2.61 13.08
N GLU A 15 1.65 -3.28 12.47
CA GLU A 15 1.20 -2.99 11.10
C GLU A 15 -0.31 -2.95 11.06
N ARG A 16 -0.84 -2.08 10.21
CA ARG A 16 -2.26 -2.06 9.87
C ARG A 16 -2.42 -2.77 8.53
N VAL A 17 -3.29 -3.76 8.48
CA VAL A 17 -3.43 -4.62 7.29
C VAL A 17 -4.88 -4.63 6.84
N GLU A 18 -5.08 -4.53 5.53
CA GLU A 18 -6.40 -4.66 4.91
C GLU A 18 -6.28 -5.51 3.66
N GLY A 19 -7.13 -6.51 3.55
CA GLY A 19 -7.16 -7.44 2.42
C GLY A 19 -6.79 -8.87 2.84
N PRO A 20 -6.95 -9.83 1.93
CA PRO A 20 -6.72 -11.25 2.24
C PRO A 20 -5.23 -11.54 2.44
N ASP A 21 -4.94 -12.50 3.32
CA ASP A 21 -3.55 -12.91 3.60
C ASP A 21 -2.89 -13.59 2.41
N ASP A 22 -3.68 -14.19 1.52
CA ASP A 22 -3.19 -14.88 0.33
C ASP A 22 -3.32 -14.02 -0.93
N ALA A 23 -3.26 -12.70 -0.78
CA ALA A 23 -3.42 -11.78 -1.89
C ALA A 23 -2.34 -11.97 -2.95
N ASP A 24 -2.71 -11.77 -4.21
CA ASP A 24 -1.79 -11.84 -5.34
C ASP A 24 -0.75 -10.72 -5.30
N VAL A 25 -1.12 -9.58 -4.72
CA VAL A 25 -0.24 -8.42 -4.59
C VAL A 25 -0.27 -7.96 -3.14
N VAL A 26 0.90 -7.70 -2.56
CA VAL A 26 1.02 -7.12 -1.22
C VAL A 26 1.76 -5.80 -1.34
N ILE A 27 1.13 -4.72 -0.87
CA ILE A 27 1.72 -3.39 -0.91
C ILE A 27 1.98 -2.95 0.53
N THR A 28 3.23 -2.60 0.82
CA THR A 28 3.66 -2.21 2.16
C THR A 28 4.29 -0.82 2.12
N VAL A 29 3.87 0.05 3.04
CA VAL A 29 4.40 1.41 3.12
C VAL A 29 4.47 1.83 4.59
N PRO A 30 5.51 2.61 4.99
CA PRO A 30 5.57 3.15 6.35
C PRO A 30 4.46 4.17 6.59
N LEU A 31 3.99 4.25 7.83
CA LEU A 31 2.95 5.22 8.21
C LEU A 31 3.37 6.65 7.89
N SER A 32 4.62 7.00 8.13
CA SER A 32 5.13 8.33 7.85
C SER A 32 5.00 8.72 6.37
N VAL A 33 5.12 7.75 5.48
CA VAL A 33 4.96 7.97 4.04
C VAL A 33 3.48 8.04 3.66
N ALA A 34 2.68 7.11 4.16
CA ALA A 34 1.25 7.04 3.83
C ALA A 34 0.45 8.23 4.39
N SER A 35 0.90 8.79 5.52
CA SER A 35 0.23 9.92 6.16
C SER A 35 0.74 11.28 5.69
N ALA A 36 1.76 11.32 4.83
CA ALA A 36 2.30 12.57 4.33
C ALA A 36 1.30 13.27 3.39
N ASP A 37 1.28 14.60 3.43
CA ASP A 37 0.44 15.38 2.52
C ASP A 37 0.86 15.10 1.08
N GLY A 38 -0.12 14.89 0.22
CA GLY A 38 0.13 14.62 -1.19
C GLY A 38 0.73 13.23 -1.44
N PHE A 39 0.47 12.28 -0.55
CA PHE A 39 0.95 10.92 -0.75
C PHE A 39 0.52 10.37 -2.10
N ASP A 40 1.50 9.89 -2.87
CA ASP A 40 1.28 9.31 -4.18
C ASP A 40 1.97 7.94 -4.23
N PRO A 41 1.20 6.83 -4.32
CA PRO A 41 1.79 5.49 -4.35
C PRO A 41 2.76 5.28 -5.51
N ASP A 42 2.48 5.87 -6.68
CA ASP A 42 3.36 5.72 -7.84
C ASP A 42 4.73 6.32 -7.56
N VAL A 43 4.75 7.53 -6.99
CA VAL A 43 5.99 8.20 -6.62
C VAL A 43 6.72 7.45 -5.52
N ALA A 44 5.98 6.99 -4.52
CA ALA A 44 6.55 6.20 -3.43
C ALA A 44 7.19 4.91 -3.93
N TYR A 45 6.55 4.26 -4.90
CA TYR A 45 7.10 3.05 -5.52
C TYR A 45 8.41 3.33 -6.24
N MET A 46 8.44 4.41 -7.04
CA MET A 46 9.63 4.82 -7.77
C MET A 46 10.78 5.21 -6.85
N ARG A 47 10.48 5.82 -5.70
CA ARG A 47 11.49 6.21 -4.72
C ARG A 47 11.95 5.07 -3.83
N GLY A 48 11.27 3.92 -3.89
CA GLY A 48 11.59 2.77 -3.05
C GLY A 48 11.06 2.86 -1.63
N THR A 49 10.19 3.83 -1.33
CA THR A 49 9.56 3.95 0.00
C THR A 49 8.32 3.09 0.13
N LEU A 50 7.74 2.69 -0.99
CA LEU A 50 6.65 1.73 -1.04
C LEU A 50 7.18 0.41 -1.58
N LYS A 51 6.95 -0.68 -0.86
CA LYS A 51 7.38 -2.01 -1.29
C LYS A 51 6.17 -2.79 -1.78
N ALA A 52 6.36 -3.52 -2.86
CA ALA A 52 5.32 -4.34 -3.44
C ALA A 52 5.87 -5.71 -3.75
N ALA A 53 5.06 -6.72 -3.48
CA ALA A 53 5.39 -8.11 -3.79
C ALA A 53 4.22 -8.73 -4.54
N GLY A 54 4.50 -9.68 -5.44
CA GLY A 54 3.48 -10.39 -6.17
C GLY A 54 3.44 -10.03 -7.65
N HIS A 55 2.26 -10.13 -8.24
CA HIS A 55 2.08 -10.00 -9.68
C HIS A 55 2.22 -8.56 -10.16
N THR A 56 3.24 -8.28 -10.97
CA THR A 56 3.58 -6.93 -11.41
C THR A 56 2.46 -6.25 -12.21
N GLY A 57 1.81 -6.97 -13.10
CA GLY A 57 0.71 -6.43 -13.90
C GLY A 57 -0.44 -5.96 -13.04
N ALA A 58 -0.83 -6.79 -12.07
CA ALA A 58 -1.90 -6.44 -11.12
C ALA A 58 -1.49 -5.25 -10.24
N LEU A 59 -0.23 -5.16 -9.86
CA LEU A 59 0.29 -4.04 -9.09
C LEU A 59 0.11 -2.72 -9.85
N PHE A 60 0.50 -2.67 -11.11
CA PHE A 60 0.37 -1.45 -11.90
C PHE A 60 -1.09 -1.06 -12.12
N ASP A 61 -1.98 -2.03 -12.30
CA ASP A 61 -3.41 -1.76 -12.42
C ASP A 61 -3.96 -1.09 -11.15
N VAL A 62 -3.57 -1.59 -9.99
CA VAL A 62 -3.99 -1.03 -8.70
C VAL A 62 -3.45 0.38 -8.51
N LEU A 63 -2.20 0.62 -8.87
CA LEU A 63 -1.59 1.94 -8.77
C LEU A 63 -2.29 2.95 -9.69
N LYS A 64 -2.58 2.55 -10.92
CA LYS A 64 -3.25 3.42 -11.90
C LYS A 64 -4.68 3.76 -11.51
N SER A 65 -5.38 2.83 -10.88
CA SER A 65 -6.80 3.01 -10.54
C SER A 65 -7.02 3.95 -9.36
N GLY A 66 -5.97 4.27 -8.61
CA GLY A 66 -6.07 5.08 -7.40
C GLY A 66 -6.56 4.31 -6.18
N LYS A 67 -6.83 3.03 -6.31
CA LYS A 67 -7.30 2.20 -5.20
C LYS A 67 -6.26 2.07 -4.09
N ALA A 68 -4.99 1.95 -4.47
CA ALA A 68 -3.90 1.86 -3.51
C ALA A 68 -3.80 3.13 -2.67
N ALA A 69 -3.91 4.31 -3.31
CA ALA A 69 -3.86 5.58 -2.59
C ALA A 69 -4.97 5.67 -1.56
N LYS A 70 -6.21 5.38 -1.96
CA LYS A 70 -7.36 5.44 -1.05
C LYS A 70 -7.23 4.47 0.11
N ALA A 71 -6.83 3.23 -0.17
CA ALA A 71 -6.70 2.20 0.86
C ALA A 71 -5.60 2.54 1.86
N LEU A 72 -4.45 2.97 1.38
CA LEU A 72 -3.31 3.29 2.24
C LEU A 72 -3.58 4.52 3.09
N ILE A 73 -4.20 5.55 2.51
CA ILE A 73 -4.58 6.75 3.25
C ILE A 73 -5.60 6.39 4.34
N HIS A 74 -6.58 5.56 4.00
CA HIS A 74 -7.58 5.10 4.97
C HIS A 74 -6.94 4.36 6.14
N LEU A 75 -6.02 3.44 5.86
CA LEU A 75 -5.30 2.71 6.90
C LEU A 75 -4.44 3.63 7.77
N ALA A 76 -3.79 4.61 7.15
CA ALA A 76 -2.96 5.57 7.86
C ALA A 76 -3.79 6.48 8.77
N SER A 77 -5.04 6.74 8.39
CA SER A 77 -5.95 7.62 9.14
C SER A 77 -6.69 6.92 10.27
N ARG A 78 -6.58 5.61 10.39
CA ARG A 78 -7.25 4.86 11.45
C ARG A 78 -6.72 5.29 12.82
N PRO A 79 -7.62 5.48 13.78
CA PRO A 79 -7.21 5.78 15.15
C PRO A 79 -6.55 4.57 15.83
#